data_1ad02f183c9dd0feb86ac522c0fee1da
#
_entry.id   1ad02f183c9dd0feb86ac522c0fee1da
#
_cell.length_a   1.000
_cell.length_b   1.000
_cell.length_c   1.000
_cell.angle_alpha   90.00
_cell.angle_beta   90.00
_cell.angle_gamma   90.00
#
_symmetry.space_group_name_H-M   'P 1'
#
loop_
_entity.id
_entity.type
_entity.pdbx_description
1 polymer ?
#
loop_
_entity_poly.entity_id
_entity_poly.type
_entity_poly.pdbx_seq_one_letter_code
_entity_poly.pdbx_strand_id
1 'polypeptide(L)'
;MLDNPSEKILAKLHGIRREALQLRRSVYPLREVVSQLSKIEKSLIHPETKLFLRDLYDHTIQAIETIEVFRDMASGMLDLYM
;
A
#
# COMPACT_ATOMS: atom_id res chain seq x y z
N MET A 1 -10.61 19.37 28.33
CA MET A 1 -9.66 19.83 27.90
C MET A 1 -8.72 19.13 26.93
N LEU A 2 -7.61 19.75 26.73
CA LEU A 2 -6.79 19.45 25.61
C LEU A 2 -6.07 18.13 25.60
N ASP A 3 -6.00 17.47 26.74
CA ASP A 3 -5.18 16.28 26.87
C ASP A 3 -5.97 15.01 27.07
N ASN A 4 -7.11 14.92 26.44
CA ASN A 4 -7.86 13.68 26.40
C ASN A 4 -7.08 12.67 25.57
N PRO A 5 -6.58 11.55 26.16
CA PRO A 5 -5.86 10.53 25.40
C PRO A 5 -6.65 9.97 24.22
N SER A 6 -7.97 9.86 24.36
CA SER A 6 -8.83 9.35 23.30
C SER A 6 -8.83 10.26 22.08
N GLU A 7 -8.80 11.57 22.28
CA GLU A 7 -8.74 12.53 21.19
C GLU A 7 -7.41 12.46 20.44
N LYS A 8 -6.32 12.30 21.19
CA LYS A 8 -5.00 12.15 20.60
C LYS A 8 -4.89 10.88 19.78
N ILE A 9 -5.39 9.78 20.31
CA ILE A 9 -5.40 8.50 19.60
C ILE A 9 -6.23 8.61 18.34
N LEU A 10 -7.40 9.22 18.43
CA LEU A 10 -8.29 9.42 17.29
C LEU A 10 -7.61 10.23 16.19
N ALA A 11 -6.94 11.32 16.56
CA ALA A 11 -6.21 12.14 15.59
C ALA A 11 -5.10 11.36 14.91
N LYS A 12 -4.35 10.54 15.66
CA LYS A 12 -3.30 9.70 15.09
C LYS A 12 -3.87 8.65 14.14
N LEU A 13 -4.98 8.04 14.49
CA LEU A 13 -5.63 7.05 13.62
C LEU A 13 -6.10 7.67 12.31
N HIS A 14 -6.68 8.86 12.37
CA HIS A 14 -7.05 9.59 11.15
C HIS A 14 -5.83 9.91 10.28
N GLY A 15 -4.73 10.29 10.91
CA GLY A 15 -3.48 10.55 10.21
C GLY A 15 -2.93 9.31 9.52
N ILE A 16 -2.90 8.19 10.22
CA ILE A 16 -2.44 6.91 9.66
C ILE A 16 -3.30 6.50 8.46
N ARG A 17 -4.61 6.61 8.62
CA ARG A 17 -5.54 6.27 7.53
C ARG A 17 -5.28 7.13 6.30
N ARG A 18 -5.11 8.44 6.49
CA ARG A 18 -4.84 9.37 5.40
C ARG A 18 -3.53 9.06 4.71
N GLU A 19 -2.47 8.78 5.49
CA GLU A 19 -1.17 8.42 4.95
C GLU A 19 -1.23 7.10 4.17
N ALA A 20 -1.97 6.12 4.69
CA ALA A 20 -2.15 4.85 4.01
C ALA A 20 -2.85 5.03 2.66
N LEU A 21 -3.86 5.91 2.59
CA LEU A 21 -4.53 6.22 1.34
C LEU A 21 -3.61 6.91 0.34
N GLN A 22 -2.74 7.80 0.81
CA GLN A 22 -1.76 8.46 -0.04
C GLN A 22 -0.74 7.48 -0.59
N LEU A 23 -0.23 6.57 0.25
CA LEU A 23 0.69 5.52 -0.18
C LEU A 23 0.03 4.60 -1.22
N ARG A 24 -1.21 4.23 -1.00
CA ARG A 24 -1.96 3.41 -1.94
C ARG A 24 -2.04 4.09 -3.31
N ARG A 25 -2.34 5.38 -3.34
CA ARG A 25 -2.40 6.15 -4.59
C ARG A 25 -1.06 6.20 -5.31
N SER A 26 0.04 6.18 -4.56
CA SER A 26 1.38 6.20 -5.14
C SER A 26 1.81 4.83 -5.65
N VAL A 27 1.41 3.76 -4.98
CA VAL A 27 1.87 2.41 -5.28
C VAL A 27 1.04 1.73 -6.36
N TYR A 28 -0.24 2.01 -6.47
CA TYR A 28 -1.10 1.41 -7.48
C TYR A 28 -0.61 1.62 -8.91
N PRO A 29 -0.21 2.83 -9.32
CA PRO A 29 0.34 3.02 -10.65
C PRO A 29 1.60 2.22 -10.91
N LEU A 30 2.44 2.00 -9.89
CA LEU A 30 3.65 1.18 -10.02
C LEU A 30 3.31 -0.26 -10.37
N ARG A 31 2.24 -0.79 -9.79
CA ARG A 31 1.76 -2.13 -10.13
C ARG A 31 1.47 -2.26 -11.62
N GLU A 32 0.79 -1.28 -12.18
CA GLU A 32 0.47 -1.27 -13.61
C GLU A 32 1.73 -1.16 -14.48
N VAL A 33 2.66 -0.30 -14.10
CA VAL A 33 3.91 -0.15 -14.83
C VAL A 33 4.68 -1.46 -14.84
N VAL A 34 4.84 -2.11 -13.69
CA VAL A 34 5.57 -3.38 -13.59
C VAL A 34 4.85 -4.47 -14.40
N SER A 35 3.52 -4.51 -14.33
CA SER A 35 2.73 -5.45 -15.09
C SER A 35 2.94 -5.27 -16.61
N GLN A 36 2.91 -4.03 -17.08
CA GLN A 36 3.14 -3.71 -18.48
C GLN A 36 4.54 -4.07 -18.94
N LEU A 37 5.55 -3.76 -18.14
CA LEU A 37 6.92 -4.14 -18.43
C LEU A 37 7.07 -5.64 -18.58
N SER A 38 6.43 -6.40 -17.70
CA SER A 38 6.47 -7.86 -17.76
C SER A 38 5.85 -8.40 -19.04
N LYS A 39 4.84 -7.71 -19.58
CA LYS A 39 4.18 -8.12 -20.83
C LYS A 39 4.98 -7.77 -22.07
N ILE A 40 5.58 -6.60 -22.10
CA ILE A 40 6.34 -6.13 -23.27
C ILE A 40 7.55 -7.03 -23.54
N GLU A 41 8.08 -7.64 -22.52
CA GLU A 41 9.39 -8.24 -22.57
C GLU A 41 9.41 -9.75 -22.76
N LYS A 42 8.28 -10.37 -23.03
CA LYS A 42 8.23 -11.82 -23.21
C LYS A 42 9.13 -12.33 -24.34
N SER A 43 9.45 -11.47 -25.31
CA SER A 43 10.26 -11.87 -26.48
C SER A 43 11.68 -11.29 -26.48
N LEU A 44 11.98 -10.29 -25.65
CA LEU A 44 13.22 -9.51 -25.77
C LEU A 44 14.15 -9.62 -24.56
N ILE A 45 13.75 -10.27 -23.46
CA ILE A 45 14.48 -10.20 -22.21
C ILE A 45 15.01 -11.55 -21.79
N HIS A 46 16.22 -11.50 -21.18
CA HIS A 46 16.82 -12.64 -20.54
C HIS A 46 15.90 -13.23 -19.46
N PRO A 47 15.92 -14.57 -19.28
CA PRO A 47 15.13 -15.21 -18.23
C PRO A 47 15.35 -14.62 -16.84
N GLU A 48 16.58 -14.18 -16.55
CA GLU A 48 16.91 -13.56 -15.27
C GLU A 48 16.15 -12.25 -15.05
N THR A 49 16.01 -11.44 -16.10
CA THR A 49 15.27 -10.18 -16.01
C THR A 49 13.77 -10.43 -15.85
N LYS A 50 13.25 -11.47 -16.51
CA LYS A 50 11.85 -11.87 -16.33
C LYS A 50 11.57 -12.28 -14.90
N LEU A 51 12.47 -13.04 -14.31
CA LEU A 51 12.35 -13.46 -12.92
C LEU A 51 12.39 -12.26 -11.98
N PHE A 52 13.30 -11.33 -12.23
CA PHE A 52 13.39 -10.10 -11.44
C PHE A 52 12.11 -9.29 -11.51
N LEU A 53 11.53 -9.12 -12.71
CA LEU A 53 10.28 -8.38 -12.89
C LEU A 53 9.11 -9.07 -12.20
N ARG A 54 9.06 -10.38 -12.25
CA ARG A 54 8.05 -11.16 -11.55
C ARG A 54 8.15 -10.97 -10.04
N ASP A 55 9.36 -11.02 -9.49
CA ASP A 55 9.59 -10.81 -8.07
C ASP A 55 9.21 -9.39 -7.67
N LEU A 56 9.56 -8.42 -8.51
CA LEU A 56 9.20 -7.02 -8.26
C LEU A 56 7.69 -6.83 -8.26
N TYR A 57 6.99 -7.46 -9.18
CA TYR A 57 5.53 -7.44 -9.22
C TYR A 57 4.93 -8.02 -7.95
N ASP A 58 5.43 -9.19 -7.53
CA ASP A 58 4.94 -9.85 -6.31
C ASP A 58 5.18 -8.98 -5.08
N HIS A 59 6.35 -8.34 -4.97
CA HIS A 59 6.64 -7.43 -3.86
C HIS A 59 5.71 -6.22 -3.88
N THR A 60 5.41 -5.69 -5.06
CA THR A 60 4.50 -4.56 -5.20
C THR A 60 3.09 -4.93 -4.72
N ILE A 61 2.61 -6.11 -5.09
CA ILE A 61 1.31 -6.63 -4.61
C ILE A 61 1.32 -6.76 -3.09
N GLN A 62 2.37 -7.33 -2.52
CA GLN A 62 2.48 -7.49 -1.07
C GLN A 62 2.48 -6.13 -0.36
N ALA A 63 3.18 -5.13 -0.92
CA ALA A 63 3.20 -3.79 -0.36
C ALA A 63 1.79 -3.17 -0.36
N ILE A 64 1.05 -3.32 -1.45
CA ILE A 64 -0.33 -2.83 -1.55
C ILE A 64 -1.22 -3.51 -0.51
N GLU A 65 -1.12 -4.83 -0.38
CA GLU A 65 -1.90 -5.58 0.60
C GLU A 65 -1.59 -5.14 2.02
N THR A 66 -0.32 -4.91 2.33
CA THR A 66 0.10 -4.43 3.65
C THR A 66 -0.49 -3.05 3.94
N ILE A 67 -0.45 -2.15 2.97
CA ILE A 67 -1.02 -0.81 3.11
C ILE A 67 -2.53 -0.90 3.36
N GLU A 68 -3.22 -1.77 2.64
CA GLU A 68 -4.66 -1.96 2.82
C GLU A 68 -5.01 -2.54 4.19
N VAL A 69 -4.20 -3.46 4.69
CA VAL A 69 -4.37 -4.00 6.04
C VAL A 69 -4.23 -2.88 7.09
N PHE A 70 -3.19 -2.06 6.97
CA PHE A 70 -3.01 -0.94 7.89
C PHE A 70 -4.17 0.05 7.83
N ARG A 71 -4.66 0.35 6.64
CA ARG A 71 -5.81 1.22 6.47
C ARG A 71 -7.05 0.64 7.15
N ASP A 72 -7.29 -0.64 6.95
CA ASP A 72 -8.46 -1.31 7.52
C ASP A 72 -8.37 -1.38 9.04
N MET A 73 -7.18 -1.63 9.58
CA MET A 73 -6.95 -1.62 11.02
C MET A 73 -7.21 -0.24 11.61
N ALA A 74 -6.69 0.80 10.98
CA ALA A 74 -6.92 2.17 11.44
C ALA A 74 -8.39 2.54 11.39
N SER A 75 -9.08 2.14 10.33
CA SER A 75 -10.53 2.38 10.19
C SER A 75 -11.32 1.63 11.26
N GLY A 76 -10.96 0.38 11.53
CA GLY A 76 -11.60 -0.41 12.59
C GLY A 76 -11.40 0.20 13.97
N MET A 77 -10.21 0.71 14.26
CA MET A 77 -9.93 1.38 15.52
C MET A 77 -10.71 2.69 15.63
N LEU A 78 -10.82 3.44 14.54
CA LEU A 78 -11.64 4.66 14.53
C LEU A 78 -13.09 4.36 14.85
N ASP A 79 -13.64 3.28 14.32
CA ASP A 79 -15.02 2.87 14.57
C ASP A 79 -15.26 2.59 16.07
N LEU A 80 -14.26 2.07 16.77
CA LEU A 80 -14.37 1.85 18.20
C LEU A 80 -14.47 3.14 19.00
N TYR A 81 -13.93 4.24 18.49
CA TYR A 81 -13.95 5.54 19.17
C TYR A 81 -15.10 6.43 18.73
N MET A 82 -15.79 6.04 17.71
CA MET A 82 -16.93 6.80 17.19
C MET A 82 -18.25 6.14 17.53
#